data_d3155d5171890854175447423b8edd4c
#
_entry.id   d3155d5171890854175447423b8edd4c
#
_cell.length_a   1.000
_cell.length_b   1.000
_cell.length_c   1.000
_cell.angle_alpha   90.00
_cell.angle_beta   90.00
_cell.angle_gamma   90.00
#
_symmetry.space_group_name_H-M   'P 1'
#
loop_
_entity.id
_entity.type
_entity.pdbx_description
1 polymer ?
#
loop_
_entity_poly.entity_id
_entity_poly.type
_entity_poly.pdbx_seq_one_letter_code
_entity_poly.pdbx_strand_id
1 'polypeptide(L)'
;DYIAPPGFDFRYPSRFKAGKMYGSVHYLDIIAPRFNDELLKKLLDIDDNLTITMHMQTFDPVKAIKMLKGALTNIQKRKIEERKKAVRSGYDMDILPTNIITYEKDTLELLDDLNTSNQQIIKMTFLSTCYGRSKRELENITQRVSGIIQQANCNLRCLQYLQEQGLMASAPIGCNETGIERVLTTKSTAILVPFCTQELFMPAPAIYYGLNALSNNMIMADRKRLRTPN
;
A
#
# COMPACT_ATOMS: atom_id res chain seq x y z
N ASP A 1 11.71 -5.24 30.14
CA ASP A 1 10.33 -4.84 29.78
C ASP A 1 10.19 -3.44 29.18
N TYR A 2 11.31 -2.70 29.02
CA TYR A 2 11.26 -1.37 28.41
C TYR A 2 11.20 -1.39 26.88
N ILE A 3 11.57 -2.49 26.24
CA ILE A 3 11.75 -2.58 24.77
C ILE A 3 10.71 -3.46 24.09
N ALA A 4 10.13 -4.42 24.81
CA ALA A 4 9.15 -5.35 24.24
C ALA A 4 7.88 -5.44 25.10
N PRO A 5 6.69 -5.58 24.47
CA PRO A 5 5.47 -5.83 25.22
C PRO A 5 5.54 -7.20 25.95
N PRO A 6 4.91 -7.33 27.13
CA PRO A 6 4.97 -8.55 27.96
C PRO A 6 4.30 -9.78 27.32
N GLY A 7 3.62 -9.62 26.18
CA GLY A 7 3.01 -10.72 25.43
C GLY A 7 2.18 -10.24 24.26
N PHE A 8 2.02 -11.13 23.28
CA PHE A 8 1.16 -10.93 22.12
C PHE A 8 -0.02 -11.90 22.16
N ASP A 9 -1.19 -11.44 21.76
CA ASP A 9 -2.41 -12.24 21.66
C ASP A 9 -3.01 -12.10 20.25
N PHE A 10 -2.95 -13.18 19.46
CA PHE A 10 -3.43 -13.26 18.08
C PHE A 10 -4.71 -14.07 17.93
N ARG A 11 -5.46 -14.33 19.01
CA ARG A 11 -6.70 -15.12 18.96
C ARG A 11 -7.82 -14.51 18.09
N TYR A 12 -7.70 -13.22 17.80
CA TYR A 12 -8.70 -12.52 16.98
C TYR A 12 -8.25 -12.47 15.50
N PRO A 13 -9.14 -12.81 14.55
CA PRO A 13 -8.76 -12.90 13.15
C PRO A 13 -8.35 -11.55 12.51
N SER A 14 -8.88 -10.43 13.02
CA SER A 14 -8.73 -9.10 12.40
C SER A 14 -7.88 -8.13 13.21
N ARG A 15 -7.36 -8.54 14.37
CA ARG A 15 -6.57 -7.70 15.26
C ARG A 15 -5.72 -8.55 16.20
N PHE A 16 -4.72 -7.93 16.79
CA PHE A 16 -3.91 -8.51 17.84
C PHE A 16 -3.87 -7.59 19.07
N LYS A 17 -3.38 -8.11 20.17
CA LYS A 17 -3.10 -7.34 21.37
C LYS A 17 -1.63 -7.47 21.72
N ALA A 18 -0.95 -6.35 21.93
CA ALA A 18 0.44 -6.27 22.36
C ALA A 18 0.50 -5.56 23.71
N GLY A 19 0.62 -6.34 24.79
CA GLY A 19 0.51 -5.81 26.16
C GLY A 19 -0.84 -5.13 26.41
N LYS A 20 -0.83 -3.79 26.57
CA LYS A 20 -2.03 -2.97 26.77
C LYS A 20 -2.60 -2.37 25.48
N MET A 21 -1.88 -2.46 24.36
CA MET A 21 -2.27 -1.88 23.08
C MET A 21 -3.01 -2.91 22.22
N TYR A 22 -3.96 -2.44 21.45
CA TYR A 22 -4.58 -3.19 20.36
C TYR A 22 -3.93 -2.77 19.03
N GLY A 23 -3.67 -3.74 18.16
CA GLY A 23 -3.14 -3.49 16.84
C GLY A 23 -3.91 -4.23 15.76
N SER A 24 -3.87 -3.73 14.55
CA SER A 24 -4.43 -4.37 13.36
C SER A 24 -3.58 -4.08 12.15
N VAL A 25 -3.22 -5.15 11.44
CA VAL A 25 -2.44 -5.04 10.21
C VAL A 25 -3.37 -5.14 9.01
N HIS A 26 -3.17 -4.22 8.09
CA HIS A 26 -3.92 -4.12 6.85
C HIS A 26 -2.95 -4.07 5.68
N TYR A 27 -3.41 -4.50 4.52
CA TYR A 27 -2.67 -4.34 3.28
C TYR A 27 -3.41 -3.43 2.31
N LEU A 28 -2.65 -2.75 1.45
CA LEU A 28 -3.17 -1.92 0.39
C LEU A 28 -3.54 -2.79 -0.82
N ASP A 29 -4.83 -2.86 -1.12
CA ASP A 29 -5.35 -3.46 -2.34
C ASP A 29 -5.49 -2.36 -3.40
N ILE A 30 -4.60 -2.39 -4.37
CA ILE A 30 -4.47 -1.37 -5.40
C ILE A 30 -5.41 -1.72 -6.54
N ILE A 31 -6.42 -0.89 -6.76
CA ILE A 31 -7.40 -1.04 -7.85
C ILE A 31 -6.96 -0.21 -9.06
N ALA A 32 -6.43 0.99 -8.81
CA ALA A 32 -6.02 1.89 -9.86
C ALA A 32 -4.65 1.51 -10.44
N PRO A 33 -4.45 1.59 -11.77
CA PRO A 33 -3.16 1.33 -12.40
C PRO A 33 -2.11 2.41 -12.10
N ARG A 34 -2.51 3.55 -11.56
CA ARG A 34 -1.64 4.69 -11.25
C ARG A 34 -1.94 5.22 -9.86
N PHE A 35 -0.90 5.43 -9.06
CA PHE A 35 -0.97 6.08 -7.76
C PHE A 35 -0.97 7.60 -7.89
N ASN A 36 -1.53 8.26 -6.88
CA ASN A 36 -1.37 9.69 -6.68
C ASN A 36 -0.23 9.93 -5.68
N ASP A 37 0.67 10.88 -5.98
CA ASP A 37 1.81 11.27 -5.15
C ASP A 37 1.37 11.75 -3.75
N GLU A 38 0.14 12.22 -3.62
CA GLU A 38 -0.41 12.72 -2.36
C GLU A 38 -0.75 11.61 -1.34
N LEU A 39 -0.88 10.35 -1.78
CA LEU A 39 -1.32 9.26 -0.90
C LEU A 39 -0.41 9.11 0.31
N LEU A 40 0.89 8.95 0.07
CA LEU A 40 1.86 8.79 1.16
C LEU A 40 1.97 10.04 2.03
N LYS A 41 1.94 11.23 1.43
CA LYS A 41 1.95 12.48 2.18
C LYS A 41 0.76 12.53 3.15
N LYS A 42 -0.45 12.29 2.66
CA LYS A 42 -1.66 12.28 3.51
C LYS A 42 -1.62 11.22 4.61
N LEU A 43 -1.03 10.05 4.33
CA LEU A 43 -0.88 8.99 5.33
C LEU A 43 0.17 9.34 6.39
N LEU A 44 1.25 10.00 6.01
CA LEU A 44 2.32 10.42 6.93
C LEU A 44 1.92 11.64 7.77
N ASP A 45 0.98 12.46 7.29
CA ASP A 45 0.44 13.61 8.00
C ASP A 45 -0.59 13.24 9.09
N ILE A 46 -0.96 11.94 9.19
CA ILE A 46 -1.88 11.47 10.24
C ILE A 46 -1.17 11.52 11.61
N ASP A 47 -1.75 12.25 12.56
CA ASP A 47 -1.27 12.30 13.94
C ASP A 47 -1.81 11.16 14.81
N ASP A 48 -1.67 9.92 14.32
CA ASP A 48 -2.08 8.69 14.99
C ASP A 48 -0.92 7.70 15.07
N ASN A 49 -1.08 6.66 15.88
CA ASN A 49 -0.10 5.58 15.97
C ASN A 49 -0.26 4.63 14.76
N LEU A 50 0.46 4.97 13.70
CA LEU A 50 0.44 4.27 12.42
C LEU A 50 1.86 3.89 12.01
N THR A 51 2.06 2.66 11.54
CA THR A 51 3.28 2.23 10.88
C THR A 51 2.96 1.85 9.45
N ILE A 52 3.71 2.40 8.51
CA ILE A 52 3.63 2.04 7.09
C ILE A 52 4.89 1.27 6.73
N THR A 53 4.71 0.09 6.17
CA THR A 53 5.83 -0.77 5.75
C THR A 53 5.64 -1.16 4.29
N MET A 54 6.70 -0.99 3.51
CA MET A 54 6.73 -1.38 2.10
C MET A 54 7.85 -2.39 1.88
N HIS A 55 7.48 -3.61 1.48
CA HIS A 55 8.43 -4.58 0.98
C HIS A 55 8.49 -4.46 -0.53
N MET A 56 9.68 -4.26 -1.06
CA MET A 56 9.91 -4.14 -2.49
C MET A 56 10.99 -5.16 -2.89
N GLN A 57 10.66 -5.99 -3.86
CA GLN A 57 11.57 -6.97 -4.40
C GLN A 57 11.63 -6.82 -5.92
N THR A 58 12.82 -6.65 -6.46
CA THR A 58 13.04 -6.65 -7.90
C THR A 58 12.80 -8.04 -8.47
N PHE A 59 12.16 -8.09 -9.62
CA PHE A 59 11.89 -9.35 -10.32
C PHE A 59 12.81 -9.46 -11.54
N ASP A 60 13.36 -10.66 -11.75
CA ASP A 60 14.22 -10.94 -12.91
C ASP A 60 13.49 -10.57 -14.21
N PRO A 61 14.08 -9.70 -15.08
CA PRO A 61 13.41 -9.23 -16.29
C PRO A 61 12.99 -10.35 -17.25
N VAL A 62 13.81 -11.39 -17.39
CA VAL A 62 13.51 -12.52 -18.27
C VAL A 62 12.32 -13.31 -17.73
N LYS A 63 12.30 -13.55 -16.42
CA LYS A 63 11.18 -14.22 -15.76
C LYS A 63 9.92 -13.37 -15.81
N ALA A 64 10.05 -12.04 -15.69
CA ALA A 64 8.95 -11.09 -15.80
C ALA A 64 8.28 -11.16 -17.17
N ILE A 65 9.05 -11.07 -18.24
CA ILE A 65 8.54 -11.17 -19.62
C ILE A 65 7.86 -12.52 -19.87
N LYS A 66 8.47 -13.62 -19.37
CA LYS A 66 7.88 -14.96 -19.50
C LYS A 66 6.54 -15.06 -18.75
N MET A 67 6.45 -14.50 -17.55
CA MET A 67 5.23 -14.48 -16.75
C MET A 67 4.11 -13.67 -17.45
N LEU A 68 4.42 -12.49 -17.96
CA LEU A 68 3.45 -11.66 -18.68
C LEU A 68 2.97 -12.28 -19.99
N LYS A 69 3.89 -12.91 -20.76
CA LYS A 69 3.53 -13.67 -21.96
C LYS A 69 2.61 -14.84 -21.62
N GLY A 70 2.85 -15.54 -20.51
CA GLY A 70 1.98 -16.60 -20.00
C GLY A 70 0.61 -16.07 -19.61
N ALA A 71 0.55 -14.93 -18.91
CA ALA A 71 -0.70 -14.27 -18.55
C ALA A 71 -1.50 -13.85 -19.80
N LEU A 72 -0.84 -13.25 -20.79
CA LEU A 72 -1.45 -12.86 -22.06
C LEU A 72 -2.05 -14.08 -22.79
N THR A 73 -1.31 -15.19 -22.85
CA THR A 73 -1.79 -16.44 -23.44
C THR A 73 -3.06 -16.94 -22.73
N ASN A 74 -3.09 -16.88 -21.41
CA ASN A 74 -4.27 -17.28 -20.62
C ASN A 74 -5.47 -16.35 -20.85
N ILE A 75 -5.24 -15.04 -20.97
CA ILE A 75 -6.29 -14.06 -21.31
C ILE A 75 -6.83 -14.36 -22.70
N GLN A 76 -5.99 -14.63 -23.68
CA GLN A 76 -6.40 -14.98 -25.04
C GLN A 76 -7.22 -16.29 -25.09
N LYS A 77 -6.82 -17.31 -24.31
CA LYS A 77 -7.64 -18.53 -24.16
C LYS A 77 -9.03 -18.24 -23.61
N ARG A 78 -9.11 -17.46 -22.52
CA ARG A 78 -10.40 -17.04 -21.94
C ARG A 78 -11.25 -16.25 -22.94
N LYS A 79 -10.64 -15.37 -23.73
CA LYS A 79 -11.32 -14.62 -24.79
C LYS A 79 -11.95 -15.55 -25.85
N ILE A 80 -11.22 -16.59 -26.25
CA ILE A 80 -11.72 -17.61 -27.18
C ILE A 80 -12.88 -18.41 -26.54
N GLU A 81 -12.77 -18.79 -25.27
CA GLU A 81 -13.83 -19.51 -24.54
C GLU A 81 -15.10 -18.68 -24.42
N GLU A 82 -15.01 -17.39 -24.09
CA GLU A 82 -16.16 -16.49 -23.99
C GLU A 82 -16.81 -16.28 -25.38
N ARG A 83 -16.01 -16.14 -26.44
CA ARG A 83 -16.57 -16.09 -27.82
C ARG A 83 -17.31 -17.39 -28.17
N LYS A 84 -16.75 -18.56 -27.84
CA LYS A 84 -17.45 -19.83 -28.07
C LYS A 84 -18.75 -19.96 -27.29
N LYS A 85 -18.78 -19.44 -26.04
CA LYS A 85 -20.00 -19.40 -25.24
C LYS A 85 -21.06 -18.48 -25.86
N ALA A 86 -20.64 -17.27 -26.29
CA ALA A 86 -21.54 -16.31 -26.96
C ALA A 86 -22.20 -16.94 -28.19
N VAL A 87 -21.42 -17.59 -29.07
CA VAL A 87 -21.95 -18.32 -30.24
C VAL A 87 -22.97 -19.37 -29.85
N ARG A 88 -22.68 -20.20 -28.83
CA ARG A 88 -23.58 -21.25 -28.36
C ARG A 88 -24.90 -20.70 -27.77
N SER A 89 -24.81 -19.49 -27.21
CA SER A 89 -25.98 -18.83 -26.59
C SER A 89 -26.69 -17.86 -27.54
N GLY A 90 -26.29 -17.79 -28.83
CA GLY A 90 -26.95 -16.93 -29.83
C GLY A 90 -26.67 -15.45 -29.66
N TYR A 91 -25.63 -15.07 -28.89
CA TYR A 91 -25.19 -13.68 -28.73
C TYR A 91 -24.09 -13.33 -29.73
N ASP A 92 -23.91 -12.02 -29.98
CA ASP A 92 -22.85 -11.51 -30.87
C ASP A 92 -21.45 -11.85 -30.31
N MET A 93 -20.57 -12.35 -31.17
CA MET A 93 -19.20 -12.76 -30.85
C MET A 93 -18.30 -11.59 -30.40
N ASP A 94 -18.70 -10.37 -30.72
CA ASP A 94 -17.92 -9.18 -30.38
C ASP A 94 -18.22 -8.61 -29.00
N ILE A 95 -19.26 -9.13 -28.32
CA ILE A 95 -19.59 -8.76 -26.95
C ILE A 95 -18.74 -9.58 -25.98
N LEU A 96 -17.55 -9.06 -25.71
CA LEU A 96 -16.65 -9.62 -24.70
C LEU A 96 -16.81 -8.90 -23.35
N PRO A 97 -16.67 -9.61 -22.20
CA PRO A 97 -16.62 -8.98 -20.90
C PRO A 97 -15.51 -7.91 -20.84
N THR A 98 -15.87 -6.70 -20.43
CA THR A 98 -14.97 -5.53 -20.39
C THR A 98 -13.68 -5.79 -19.62
N ASN A 99 -13.75 -6.61 -18.56
CA ASN A 99 -12.60 -6.98 -17.76
C ASN A 99 -11.53 -7.74 -18.57
N ILE A 100 -11.92 -8.62 -19.52
CA ILE A 100 -10.96 -9.36 -20.35
C ILE A 100 -10.24 -8.41 -21.30
N ILE A 101 -10.95 -7.44 -21.87
CA ILE A 101 -10.40 -6.45 -22.78
C ILE A 101 -9.41 -5.55 -22.02
N THR A 102 -9.79 -5.10 -20.83
CA THR A 102 -8.94 -4.26 -19.98
C THR A 102 -7.68 -5.00 -19.57
N TYR A 103 -7.79 -6.25 -19.10
CA TYR A 103 -6.63 -7.05 -18.70
C TYR A 103 -5.67 -7.34 -19.86
N GLU A 104 -6.20 -7.57 -21.08
CA GLU A 104 -5.39 -7.76 -22.28
C GLU A 104 -4.58 -6.49 -22.58
N LYS A 105 -5.25 -5.34 -22.57
CA LYS A 105 -4.64 -4.03 -22.82
C LYS A 105 -3.55 -3.73 -21.78
N ASP A 106 -3.87 -3.83 -20.50
CA ASP A 106 -2.93 -3.56 -19.41
C ASP A 106 -1.69 -4.48 -19.48
N THR A 107 -1.90 -5.76 -19.84
CA THR A 107 -0.79 -6.71 -19.98
C THR A 107 0.11 -6.37 -21.17
N LEU A 108 -0.48 -5.92 -22.29
CA LEU A 108 0.29 -5.48 -23.44
C LEU A 108 1.06 -4.18 -23.19
N GLU A 109 0.46 -3.21 -22.49
CA GLU A 109 1.13 -1.98 -22.07
C GLU A 109 2.32 -2.29 -21.15
N LEU A 110 2.16 -3.19 -20.19
CA LEU A 110 3.26 -3.65 -19.32
C LEU A 110 4.38 -4.32 -20.10
N LEU A 111 4.06 -5.16 -21.09
CA LEU A 111 5.07 -5.79 -21.95
C LEU A 111 5.83 -4.77 -22.80
N ASP A 112 5.14 -3.77 -23.33
CA ASP A 112 5.75 -2.70 -24.09
C ASP A 112 6.66 -1.83 -23.22
N ASP A 113 6.21 -1.43 -22.04
CA ASP A 113 7.00 -0.69 -21.05
C ASP A 113 8.30 -1.42 -20.68
N LEU A 114 8.26 -2.75 -20.51
CA LEU A 114 9.45 -3.55 -20.21
C LEU A 114 10.44 -3.63 -21.38
N ASN A 115 9.93 -3.67 -22.61
CA ASN A 115 10.76 -3.83 -23.79
C ASN A 115 11.34 -2.50 -24.30
N THR A 116 10.58 -1.40 -24.17
CA THR A 116 10.92 -0.10 -24.80
C THR A 116 11.46 0.92 -23.80
N SER A 117 10.95 0.92 -22.56
CA SER A 117 11.19 2.00 -21.59
C SER A 117 12.21 1.65 -20.49
N ASN A 118 12.94 0.55 -20.63
CA ASN A 118 13.88 0.05 -19.61
C ASN A 118 13.26 -0.06 -18.19
N GLN A 119 11.95 -0.26 -18.14
CA GLN A 119 11.22 -0.47 -16.88
C GLN A 119 11.53 -1.85 -16.32
N GLN A 120 11.49 -1.96 -15.00
CA GLN A 120 11.59 -3.25 -14.30
C GLN A 120 10.29 -3.54 -13.55
N ILE A 121 10.03 -4.81 -13.38
CA ILE A 121 8.94 -5.27 -12.50
C ILE A 121 9.44 -5.33 -11.07
N ILE A 122 8.63 -4.77 -10.18
CA ILE A 122 8.83 -4.80 -8.75
C ILE A 122 7.61 -5.48 -8.12
N LYS A 123 7.86 -6.49 -7.32
CA LYS A 123 6.86 -7.07 -6.43
C LYS A 123 6.81 -6.23 -5.17
N MET A 124 5.66 -5.73 -4.83
CA MET A 124 5.47 -4.86 -3.68
C MET A 124 4.39 -5.39 -2.76
N THR A 125 4.66 -5.34 -1.47
CA THR A 125 3.67 -5.47 -0.40
C THR A 125 3.64 -4.18 0.38
N PHE A 126 2.48 -3.55 0.44
CA PHE A 126 2.26 -2.34 1.24
C PHE A 126 1.39 -2.69 2.44
N LEU A 127 1.93 -2.53 3.64
CA LEU A 127 1.25 -2.80 4.90
C LEU A 127 1.04 -1.50 5.67
N SER A 128 -0.09 -1.42 6.33
CA SER A 128 -0.45 -0.36 7.26
C SER A 128 -0.84 -1.01 8.59
N THR A 129 -0.05 -0.77 9.63
CA THR A 129 -0.31 -1.28 10.97
C THR A 129 -0.78 -0.14 11.85
N CYS A 130 -2.03 -0.24 12.30
CA CYS A 130 -2.66 0.74 13.18
C CYS A 130 -2.59 0.25 14.63
N TYR A 131 -2.37 1.17 15.58
CA TYR A 131 -2.32 0.86 17.01
C TYR A 131 -3.26 1.79 17.79
N GLY A 132 -3.98 1.24 18.75
CA GLY A 132 -4.89 2.00 19.64
C GLY A 132 -4.82 1.49 21.08
N ARG A 133 -5.08 2.36 22.05
CA ARG A 133 -5.18 2.01 23.47
C ARG A 133 -6.48 1.25 23.79
N SER A 134 -7.49 1.40 22.94
CA SER A 134 -8.78 0.73 23.01
C SER A 134 -9.20 0.20 21.64
N LYS A 135 -10.14 -0.74 21.62
CA LYS A 135 -10.72 -1.25 20.37
C LYS A 135 -11.37 -0.14 19.54
N ARG A 136 -12.11 0.75 20.21
CA ARG A 136 -12.79 1.88 19.57
C ARG A 136 -11.79 2.87 18.94
N GLU A 137 -10.69 3.14 19.62
CA GLU A 137 -9.61 3.99 19.10
C GLU A 137 -8.96 3.35 17.87
N LEU A 138 -8.65 2.05 17.92
CA LEU A 138 -8.13 1.29 16.80
C LEU A 138 -9.06 1.34 15.58
N GLU A 139 -10.37 1.15 15.79
CA GLU A 139 -11.38 1.23 14.74
C GLU A 139 -11.44 2.64 14.11
N ASN A 140 -11.41 3.69 14.94
CA ASN A 140 -11.40 5.08 14.46
C ASN A 140 -10.16 5.38 13.61
N ILE A 141 -8.97 4.94 14.05
CA ILE A 141 -7.71 5.13 13.29
C ILE A 141 -7.81 4.38 11.96
N THR A 142 -8.24 3.12 12.00
CA THR A 142 -8.40 2.30 10.79
C THR A 142 -9.36 2.94 9.79
N GLN A 143 -10.48 3.51 10.26
CA GLN A 143 -11.44 4.20 9.40
C GLN A 143 -10.84 5.44 8.75
N ARG A 144 -10.07 6.26 9.50
CA ARG A 144 -9.38 7.43 8.94
C ARG A 144 -8.39 7.05 7.86
N VAL A 145 -7.54 6.05 8.13
CA VAL A 145 -6.57 5.52 7.17
C VAL A 145 -7.29 4.98 5.93
N SER A 146 -8.37 4.21 6.12
CA SER A 146 -9.18 3.69 5.02
C SER A 146 -9.80 4.81 4.17
N GLY A 147 -10.29 5.88 4.80
CA GLY A 147 -10.85 7.03 4.08
C GLY A 147 -9.83 7.74 3.18
N ILE A 148 -8.58 7.90 3.65
CA ILE A 148 -7.50 8.49 2.85
C ILE A 148 -7.13 7.58 1.68
N ILE A 149 -7.03 6.28 1.92
CA ILE A 149 -6.69 5.28 0.91
C ILE A 149 -7.77 5.20 -0.18
N GLN A 150 -9.05 5.28 0.20
CA GLN A 150 -10.18 5.29 -0.74
C GLN A 150 -10.18 6.52 -1.65
N GLN A 151 -9.76 7.70 -1.16
CA GLN A 151 -9.58 8.90 -1.99
C GLN A 151 -8.55 8.73 -3.10
N ALA A 152 -7.60 7.80 -2.92
CA ALA A 152 -6.60 7.44 -3.92
C ALA A 152 -7.03 6.26 -4.81
N ASN A 153 -8.33 5.91 -4.84
CA ASN A 153 -8.87 4.76 -5.58
C ASN A 153 -8.18 3.43 -5.21
N CYS A 154 -7.83 3.27 -3.94
CA CYS A 154 -7.29 2.05 -3.38
C CYS A 154 -8.19 1.56 -2.24
N ASN A 155 -8.08 0.29 -1.87
CA ASN A 155 -8.77 -0.27 -0.72
C ASN A 155 -7.76 -0.68 0.36
N LEU A 156 -8.13 -0.43 1.60
CA LEU A 156 -7.44 -0.98 2.76
C LEU A 156 -8.15 -2.26 3.19
N ARG A 157 -7.46 -3.39 3.12
CA ARG A 157 -8.01 -4.69 3.53
C ARG A 157 -7.29 -5.22 4.75
N CYS A 158 -8.06 -5.71 5.72
CA CYS A 158 -7.52 -6.34 6.91
C CYS A 158 -6.88 -7.71 6.57
N LEU A 159 -5.70 -7.99 7.13
CA LEU A 159 -5.07 -9.31 7.09
C LEU A 159 -5.79 -10.26 8.04
N GLN A 160 -6.92 -10.81 7.59
CA GLN A 160 -7.68 -11.76 8.40
C GLN A 160 -6.90 -13.06 8.58
N TYR A 161 -6.80 -13.54 9.83
CA TYR A 161 -6.07 -14.75 10.24
C TYR A 161 -4.54 -14.71 10.00
N LEU A 162 -4.00 -13.60 9.50
CA LEU A 162 -2.58 -13.39 9.22
C LEU A 162 -2.00 -12.19 10.00
N GLN A 163 -2.60 -11.87 11.15
CA GLN A 163 -2.18 -10.71 11.94
C GLN A 163 -0.78 -10.88 12.53
N GLU A 164 -0.38 -12.09 12.88
CA GLU A 164 0.96 -12.40 13.36
C GLU A 164 2.00 -12.21 12.24
N GLN A 165 1.78 -12.84 11.09
CA GLN A 165 2.65 -12.70 9.91
C GLN A 165 2.71 -11.24 9.43
N GLY A 166 1.57 -10.53 9.49
CA GLY A 166 1.48 -9.12 9.18
C GLY A 166 2.31 -8.26 10.13
N LEU A 167 2.24 -8.51 11.44
CA LEU A 167 3.05 -7.79 12.43
C LEU A 167 4.54 -8.05 12.22
N MET A 168 4.95 -9.30 12.00
CA MET A 168 6.34 -9.66 11.70
C MET A 168 6.83 -8.96 10.42
N ALA A 169 5.99 -8.94 9.37
CA ALA A 169 6.30 -8.22 8.15
C ALA A 169 6.35 -6.69 8.35
N SER A 170 5.61 -6.15 9.31
CA SER A 170 5.65 -4.71 9.62
C SER A 170 6.87 -4.31 10.44
N ALA A 171 7.54 -5.24 11.08
CA ALA A 171 8.77 -5.00 11.82
C ALA A 171 9.98 -4.86 10.87
N PRO A 172 11.02 -4.07 11.24
CA PRO A 172 12.19 -3.84 10.38
C PRO A 172 13.18 -5.01 10.37
N ILE A 173 12.67 -6.23 10.21
CA ILE A 173 13.45 -7.47 10.16
C ILE A 173 13.59 -8.04 8.75
N GLY A 174 12.96 -7.41 7.74
CA GLY A 174 13.07 -7.81 6.34
C GLY A 174 12.33 -9.11 5.97
N CYS A 175 11.45 -9.62 6.82
CA CYS A 175 10.69 -10.84 6.58
C CYS A 175 9.27 -10.49 6.11
N ASN A 176 8.79 -11.12 5.03
CA ASN A 176 7.42 -10.99 4.55
C ASN A 176 6.83 -12.36 4.20
N GLU A 177 6.07 -12.91 5.12
CA GLU A 177 5.38 -14.20 4.98
C GLU A 177 3.87 -14.03 4.72
N THR A 178 3.41 -12.84 4.41
CA THR A 178 1.98 -12.58 4.18
C THR A 178 1.46 -13.18 2.88
N GLY A 179 2.34 -13.48 1.92
CA GLY A 179 1.98 -14.01 0.60
C GLY A 179 1.24 -13.00 -0.28
N ILE A 180 1.08 -11.76 0.17
CA ILE A 180 0.38 -10.70 -0.58
C ILE A 180 1.42 -9.88 -1.32
N GLU A 181 1.41 -10.00 -2.64
CA GLU A 181 2.32 -9.26 -3.51
C GLU A 181 1.52 -8.58 -4.64
N ARG A 182 1.85 -7.34 -4.92
CA ARG A 182 1.38 -6.62 -6.10
C ARG A 182 2.54 -6.38 -7.04
N VAL A 183 2.30 -6.64 -8.32
CA VAL A 183 3.27 -6.38 -9.38
C VAL A 183 3.10 -4.95 -9.87
N LEU A 184 4.17 -4.16 -9.82
CA LEU A 184 4.22 -2.77 -10.27
C LEU A 184 5.42 -2.56 -11.19
N THR A 185 5.36 -1.52 -12.02
CA THR A 185 6.54 -1.04 -12.77
C THR A 185 7.39 -0.13 -11.90
N THR A 186 8.65 0.05 -12.26
CA THR A 186 9.56 1.01 -11.61
C THR A 186 8.94 2.40 -11.54
N LYS A 187 8.29 2.85 -12.62
CA LYS A 187 7.60 4.14 -12.69
C LYS A 187 6.48 4.26 -11.66
N SER A 188 5.63 3.25 -11.54
CA SER A 188 4.54 3.25 -10.56
C SER A 188 5.07 3.16 -9.13
N THR A 189 6.17 2.43 -8.90
CA THR A 189 6.79 2.31 -7.58
C THR A 189 7.50 3.60 -7.16
N ALA A 190 8.09 4.35 -8.09
CA ALA A 190 8.77 5.60 -7.80
C ALA A 190 7.83 6.66 -7.20
N ILE A 191 6.55 6.63 -7.54
CA ILE A 191 5.51 7.51 -6.96
C ILE A 191 5.34 7.26 -5.44
N LEU A 192 5.63 6.05 -4.98
CA LEU A 192 5.53 5.68 -3.57
C LEU A 192 6.77 6.05 -2.74
N VAL A 193 7.74 6.73 -3.31
CA VAL A 193 8.85 7.30 -2.56
C VAL A 193 8.37 8.60 -1.89
N PRO A 194 8.37 8.70 -0.56
CA PRO A 194 7.90 9.89 0.12
C PRO A 194 8.93 11.02 0.00
N PHE A 195 8.83 11.80 -1.05
CA PHE A 195 9.58 13.07 -1.17
C PHE A 195 8.89 14.16 -0.33
N CYS A 196 8.73 13.90 0.97
CA CYS A 196 8.12 14.85 1.88
C CYS A 196 9.22 15.63 2.58
N THR A 197 9.26 16.94 2.40
CA THR A 197 9.96 17.83 3.31
C THR A 197 9.13 17.89 4.59
N GLN A 198 9.71 17.46 5.71
CA GLN A 198 9.05 17.60 6.99
C GLN A 198 9.05 19.07 7.37
N GLU A 199 7.88 19.69 7.39
CA GLU A 199 7.71 21.06 7.81
C GLU A 199 7.20 21.11 9.25
N LEU A 200 7.83 21.90 10.08
CA LEU A 200 7.43 22.14 11.45
C LEU A 200 6.91 23.56 11.55
N PHE A 201 5.60 23.73 11.37
CA PHE A 201 4.94 25.00 11.55
C PHE A 201 3.78 24.87 12.55
N MET A 202 3.96 25.44 13.72
CA MET A 202 2.93 25.54 14.74
C MET A 202 2.41 26.98 14.82
N PRO A 203 1.08 27.21 14.91
CA PRO A 203 0.55 28.54 15.13
C PRO A 203 0.94 29.07 16.51
N ALA A 204 0.88 30.36 16.69
CA ALA A 204 1.18 31.02 17.97
C ALA A 204 0.42 30.39 19.18
N PRO A 205 1.07 30.23 20.35
CA PRO A 205 2.40 30.72 20.70
C PRO A 205 3.51 29.73 20.28
N ALA A 206 4.28 30.05 19.27
CA ALA A 206 5.39 29.27 18.81
C ALA A 206 6.65 30.15 18.65
N ILE A 207 7.81 29.59 18.85
CA ILE A 207 9.12 30.26 18.70
C ILE A 207 9.64 29.99 17.29
N TYR A 208 10.16 31.03 16.65
CA TYR A 208 10.84 30.93 15.38
C TYR A 208 12.24 30.33 15.56
N TYR A 209 12.53 29.26 14.84
CA TYR A 209 13.83 28.55 14.89
C TYR A 209 14.70 28.79 13.66
N GLY A 210 14.13 29.22 12.55
CA GLY A 210 14.87 29.43 11.31
C GLY A 210 14.04 29.09 10.08
N LEU A 211 14.73 28.89 8.97
CA LEU A 211 14.14 28.43 7.70
C LEU A 211 14.53 26.98 7.45
N ASN A 212 13.61 26.21 6.89
CA ASN A 212 13.88 24.86 6.42
C ASN A 212 14.83 24.94 5.22
N ALA A 213 15.95 24.23 5.28
CA ALA A 213 16.99 24.27 4.25
C ALA A 213 16.54 23.77 2.87
N LEU A 214 15.47 22.96 2.81
CA LEU A 214 14.93 22.39 1.56
C LEU A 214 13.76 23.18 0.99
N SER A 215 12.78 23.54 1.84
CA SER A 215 11.56 24.23 1.41
C SER A 215 11.62 25.74 1.54
N ASN A 216 12.60 26.27 2.26
CA ASN A 216 12.74 27.68 2.63
C ASN A 216 11.54 28.25 3.43
N ASN A 217 10.70 27.38 3.99
CA ASN A 217 9.59 27.74 4.86
C ASN A 217 10.06 27.97 6.29
N MET A 218 9.32 28.81 7.04
CA MET A 218 9.62 29.11 8.44
C MET A 218 9.40 27.88 9.32
N ILE A 219 10.38 27.58 10.17
CA ILE A 219 10.28 26.59 11.23
C ILE A 219 9.82 27.30 12.49
N MET A 220 8.60 26.97 12.91
CA MET A 220 8.01 27.51 14.14
C MET A 220 7.53 26.37 15.02
N ALA A 221 7.96 26.31 16.26
CA ALA A 221 7.61 25.24 17.19
C ALA A 221 7.29 25.77 18.59
N ASP A 222 6.26 25.19 19.20
CA ASP A 222 6.00 25.31 20.63
C ASP A 222 6.53 24.03 21.31
N ARG A 223 7.66 24.14 21.99
CA ARG A 223 8.32 23.00 22.65
C ARG A 223 7.42 22.31 23.68
N LYS A 224 6.48 23.05 24.31
CA LYS A 224 5.57 22.49 25.31
C LYS A 224 4.47 21.62 24.70
N ARG A 225 4.20 21.74 23.39
CA ARG A 225 3.21 20.95 22.67
C ARG A 225 3.81 19.78 21.92
N LEU A 226 5.14 19.63 21.91
CA LEU A 226 5.78 18.46 21.34
C LEU A 226 5.51 17.22 22.20
N ARG A 227 5.42 16.05 21.58
CA ARG A 227 5.19 14.76 22.29
C ARG A 227 6.25 14.45 23.35
N THR A 228 7.46 14.99 23.18
CA THR A 228 8.58 14.90 24.11
C THR A 228 9.05 16.30 24.47
N PRO A 229 8.31 17.03 25.34
CA PRO A 229 8.72 18.34 25.78
C PRO A 229 9.88 18.20 26.78
N ASN A 230 11.10 18.33 26.33
CA ASN A 230 12.31 18.44 27.15
C ASN A 230 12.96 19.82 26.95
#